data_6b04f910b7f62cc6c8e4af24fb3bcc47
#
_entry.id   6b04f910b7f62cc6c8e4af24fb3bcc47
#
_cell.length_a   1.000
_cell.length_b   1.000
_cell.length_c   1.000
_cell.angle_alpha   90.00
_cell.angle_beta   90.00
_cell.angle_gamma   90.00
#
_symmetry.space_group_name_H-M   'P 1'
#
loop_
_entity.id
_entity.type
_entity.pdbx_description
1 polymer ?
#
loop_
_entity_poly.entity_id
_entity_poly.type
_entity_poly.pdbx_seq_one_letter_code
_entity_poly.pdbx_strand_id
1 'polypeptide(L)'
;SRFIAAYSSLSQETARLKGLIQTDAAINPGNSGGPLVNIEGKVIGINTAVVMGAQNLGFAIPVNYAKKDLEEVKKYGKIKRPFLGVRYIVLNKEIAEQNKLPVDYGALIIRERLGETAVVKGSTADKAGIKEFDIILEIGGEKITEKNPLANVLQKFEIGEKIDFKILREGKEINLKVELEEKK
;
A
#
# COMPACT_ATOMS: atom_id res chain seq x y z
N SER A 1 -11.39 -11.37 -1.92
CA SER A 1 -10.25 -10.92 -1.10
C SER A 1 -10.77 -10.52 0.26
N ARG A 2 -10.46 -11.27 1.30
CA ARG A 2 -10.80 -10.89 2.67
C ARG A 2 -9.66 -10.04 3.24
N PHE A 3 -10.00 -8.94 3.90
CA PHE A 3 -9.05 -8.18 4.72
C PHE A 3 -8.72 -8.99 5.95
N ILE A 4 -7.44 -9.16 6.24
CA ILE A 4 -6.99 -9.83 7.43
C ILE A 4 -6.06 -8.89 8.17
N ALA A 5 -6.41 -8.59 9.41
CA ALA A 5 -5.51 -7.93 10.35
C ALA A 5 -4.57 -9.00 10.91
N ALA A 6 -3.30 -8.96 10.51
CA ALA A 6 -2.29 -9.84 11.08
C ALA A 6 -1.59 -9.10 12.23
N TYR A 7 -1.55 -9.72 13.40
CA TYR A 7 -0.76 -9.25 14.53
C TYR A 7 0.69 -9.68 14.34
N SER A 8 1.61 -8.73 14.31
CA SER A 8 3.03 -9.01 14.43
C SER A 8 3.42 -8.92 15.90
N SER A 9 4.01 -9.97 16.45
CA SER A 9 4.53 -9.99 17.82
C SER A 9 5.73 -9.07 18.05
N LEU A 10 6.27 -8.44 17.00
CA LEU A 10 7.45 -7.58 17.02
C LEU A 10 7.13 -6.08 16.95
N SER A 11 5.91 -5.71 16.57
CA SER A 11 5.44 -4.32 16.65
C SER A 11 3.96 -4.33 17.02
N GLN A 12 3.55 -3.44 17.93
CA GLN A 12 2.13 -3.26 18.31
C GLN A 12 1.28 -2.64 17.17
N GLU A 13 1.80 -2.60 15.96
CA GLU A 13 1.09 -2.11 14.78
C GLU A 13 0.34 -3.24 14.09
N THR A 14 -0.96 -3.08 13.96
CA THR A 14 -1.82 -3.94 13.15
C THR A 14 -1.52 -3.68 11.68
N ALA A 15 -0.58 -4.43 11.10
CA ALA A 15 -0.32 -4.36 9.67
C ALA A 15 -1.51 -4.95 8.91
N ARG A 16 -2.25 -4.11 8.21
CA ARG A 16 -3.29 -4.54 7.26
C ARG A 16 -2.60 -5.05 5.99
N LEU A 17 -2.28 -6.33 5.96
CA LEU A 17 -1.71 -6.98 4.79
C LEU A 17 -2.83 -7.33 3.82
N LYS A 18 -2.78 -6.78 2.60
CA LYS A 18 -3.74 -7.06 1.51
C LYS A 18 -3.11 -7.99 0.49
N GLY A 19 -3.93 -8.83 -0.14
CA GLY A 19 -3.48 -9.66 -1.26
C GLY A 19 -2.60 -10.84 -0.86
N LEU A 20 -2.68 -11.31 0.38
CA LEU A 20 -1.97 -12.50 0.84
C LEU A 20 -2.57 -13.77 0.24
N ILE A 21 -1.73 -14.78 0.07
CA ILE A 21 -2.14 -16.16 -0.19
C ILE A 21 -2.59 -16.75 1.14
N GLN A 22 -3.83 -17.18 1.24
CA GLN A 22 -4.33 -17.98 2.36
C GLN A 22 -4.01 -19.46 2.10
N THR A 23 -3.54 -20.16 3.12
CA THR A 23 -3.19 -21.58 3.05
C THR A 23 -3.60 -22.31 4.33
N ASP A 24 -3.90 -23.57 4.21
CA ASP A 24 -4.09 -24.52 5.29
C ASP A 24 -2.80 -25.26 5.67
N ALA A 25 -1.71 -25.02 4.94
CA ALA A 25 -0.39 -25.48 5.34
C ALA A 25 -0.05 -24.96 6.74
N ALA A 26 0.51 -25.82 7.58
CA ALA A 26 0.82 -25.46 8.96
C ALA A 26 1.91 -24.38 9.04
N ILE A 27 1.49 -23.14 9.27
CA ILE A 27 2.40 -22.03 9.53
C ILE A 27 2.58 -21.91 11.03
N ASN A 28 3.81 -22.14 11.51
CA ASN A 28 4.16 -22.12 12.92
C ASN A 28 5.42 -21.26 13.14
N PRO A 29 5.72 -20.86 14.39
CA PRO A 29 7.00 -20.26 14.71
C PRO A 29 8.17 -21.13 14.22
N GLY A 30 9.09 -20.51 13.47
CA GLY A 30 10.23 -21.20 12.84
C GLY A 30 10.12 -21.35 11.33
N ASN A 31 8.92 -21.34 10.73
CA ASN A 31 8.79 -21.38 9.27
C ASN A 31 8.34 -20.02 8.64
N SER A 32 8.07 -19.00 9.45
CA SER A 32 7.89 -17.63 8.97
C SER A 32 9.16 -17.10 8.29
N GLY A 33 9.01 -16.47 7.13
CA GLY A 33 10.13 -16.09 6.25
C GLY A 33 10.59 -17.21 5.32
N GLY A 34 10.17 -18.46 5.55
CA GLY A 34 10.43 -19.60 4.66
C GLY A 34 9.48 -19.61 3.45
N PRO A 35 9.81 -20.41 2.42
CA PRO A 35 9.02 -20.47 1.19
C PRO A 35 7.73 -21.26 1.38
N LEU A 36 6.63 -20.77 0.79
CA LEU A 36 5.46 -21.56 0.48
C LEU A 36 5.65 -22.13 -0.94
N VAL A 37 5.62 -23.44 -1.07
CA VAL A 37 5.84 -24.12 -2.35
C VAL A 37 4.57 -24.82 -2.83
N ASN A 38 4.40 -24.92 -4.14
CA ASN A 38 3.33 -25.71 -4.73
C ASN A 38 3.75 -27.19 -4.89
N ILE A 39 2.85 -28.03 -5.39
CA ILE A 39 3.09 -29.45 -5.62
C ILE A 39 4.23 -29.77 -6.62
N GLU A 40 4.60 -28.78 -7.43
CA GLU A 40 5.72 -28.88 -8.39
C GLU A 40 7.06 -28.43 -7.77
N GLY A 41 7.08 -28.10 -6.46
CA GLY A 41 8.27 -27.58 -5.77
C GLY A 41 8.61 -26.14 -6.08
N LYS A 42 7.72 -25.38 -6.78
CA LYS A 42 7.95 -23.96 -7.10
C LYS A 42 7.53 -23.08 -5.95
N VAL A 43 8.34 -22.10 -5.59
CA VAL A 43 8.00 -21.09 -4.58
C VAL A 43 6.88 -20.20 -5.11
N ILE A 44 5.76 -20.16 -4.40
CA ILE A 44 4.58 -19.33 -4.72
C ILE A 44 4.38 -18.18 -3.74
N GLY A 45 4.98 -18.27 -2.55
CA GLY A 45 4.86 -17.26 -1.52
C GLY A 45 5.95 -17.36 -0.46
N ILE A 46 5.94 -16.39 0.46
CA ILE A 46 6.79 -16.34 1.65
C ILE A 46 5.88 -16.36 2.87
N ASN A 47 6.04 -17.36 3.74
CA ASN A 47 5.25 -17.50 4.95
C ASN A 47 5.41 -16.28 5.86
N THR A 48 4.31 -15.71 6.36
CA THR A 48 4.41 -14.46 7.11
C THR A 48 3.59 -14.42 8.40
N ALA A 49 2.39 -14.93 8.40
CA ALA A 49 1.47 -14.75 9.54
C ALA A 49 0.49 -15.91 9.69
N VAL A 50 0.01 -16.04 10.92
CA VAL A 50 -1.13 -16.90 11.28
C VAL A 50 -2.16 -16.06 12.00
N VAL A 51 -3.43 -16.44 11.95
CA VAL A 51 -4.47 -15.87 12.80
C VAL A 51 -4.37 -16.53 14.16
N MET A 52 -4.03 -15.77 15.20
CA MET A 52 -4.01 -16.28 16.56
C MET A 52 -5.39 -16.79 16.97
N GLY A 53 -5.45 -18.04 17.43
CA GLY A 53 -6.71 -18.70 17.82
C GLY A 53 -7.48 -19.38 16.69
N ALA A 54 -7.03 -19.28 15.43
CA ALA A 54 -7.57 -20.05 14.32
C ALA A 54 -6.62 -21.20 13.95
N GLN A 55 -7.13 -22.42 13.91
CA GLN A 55 -6.36 -23.57 13.43
C GLN A 55 -6.38 -23.61 11.90
N ASN A 56 -5.27 -24.00 11.29
CA ASN A 56 -5.13 -24.21 9.84
C ASN A 56 -5.43 -22.96 8.99
N LEU A 57 -5.08 -21.76 9.48
CA LEU A 57 -5.25 -20.52 8.75
C LEU A 57 -3.93 -19.75 8.70
N GLY A 58 -3.10 -20.09 7.74
CA GLY A 58 -1.83 -19.44 7.45
C GLY A 58 -1.90 -18.45 6.30
N PHE A 59 -0.94 -17.54 6.26
CA PHE A 59 -0.82 -16.54 5.20
C PHE A 59 0.61 -16.44 4.69
N ALA A 60 0.72 -16.25 3.37
CA ALA A 60 1.99 -16.02 2.72
C ALA A 60 1.92 -14.79 1.80
N ILE A 61 2.99 -14.03 1.73
CA ILE A 61 3.18 -12.95 0.77
C ILE A 61 3.43 -13.57 -0.60
N PRO A 62 2.67 -13.20 -1.66
CA PRO A 62 2.92 -13.73 -3.00
C PRO A 62 4.36 -13.49 -3.46
N VAL A 63 5.00 -14.51 -4.03
CA VAL A 63 6.41 -14.45 -4.45
C VAL A 63 6.69 -13.34 -5.48
N ASN A 64 5.68 -12.91 -6.22
CA ASN A 64 5.85 -11.84 -7.20
C ASN A 64 6.26 -10.50 -6.58
N TYR A 65 5.86 -10.23 -5.32
CA TYR A 65 6.36 -9.05 -4.61
C TYR A 65 7.85 -9.18 -4.28
N ALA A 66 8.28 -10.36 -3.82
CA ALA A 66 9.69 -10.62 -3.51
C ALA A 66 10.59 -10.61 -4.76
N LYS A 67 10.07 -11.00 -5.92
CA LYS A 67 10.83 -10.97 -7.18
C LYS A 67 11.28 -9.56 -7.54
N LYS A 68 10.38 -8.57 -7.46
CA LYS A 68 10.73 -7.16 -7.72
C LYS A 68 11.81 -6.69 -6.74
N ASP A 69 11.62 -6.97 -5.45
CA ASP A 69 12.60 -6.60 -4.42
C ASP A 69 13.97 -7.24 -4.66
N LEU A 70 13.99 -8.51 -5.06
CA LEU A 70 15.23 -9.22 -5.39
C LEU A 70 15.97 -8.60 -6.58
N GLU A 71 15.26 -8.23 -7.65
CA GLU A 71 15.86 -7.56 -8.80
C GLU A 71 16.43 -6.18 -8.42
N GLU A 72 15.72 -5.44 -7.57
CA GLU A 72 16.21 -4.15 -7.06
C GLU A 72 17.47 -4.31 -6.21
N VAL A 73 17.48 -5.30 -5.30
CA VAL A 73 18.68 -5.59 -4.47
C VAL A 73 19.86 -6.01 -5.34
N LYS A 74 19.65 -6.87 -6.35
CA LYS A 74 20.71 -7.26 -7.30
C LYS A 74 21.27 -6.06 -8.06
N LYS A 75 20.40 -5.15 -8.51
CA LYS A 75 20.79 -4.01 -9.35
C LYS A 75 21.37 -2.85 -8.55
N TYR A 76 20.83 -2.59 -7.36
CA TYR A 76 21.13 -1.37 -6.60
C TYR A 76 21.69 -1.63 -5.18
N GLY A 77 21.80 -2.90 -4.76
CA GLY A 77 22.23 -3.25 -3.40
C GLY A 77 21.18 -2.96 -2.31
N LYS A 78 20.01 -2.42 -2.69
CA LYS A 78 18.92 -2.06 -1.76
C LYS A 78 17.58 -2.09 -2.46
N ILE A 79 16.51 -2.23 -1.68
CA ILE A 79 15.14 -2.08 -2.16
C ILE A 79 14.82 -0.59 -2.25
N LYS A 80 14.34 -0.14 -3.40
CA LYS A 80 13.92 1.23 -3.63
C LYS A 80 12.40 1.30 -3.62
N ARG A 81 11.85 2.17 -2.78
CA ARG A 81 10.40 2.38 -2.72
C ARG A 81 10.07 3.81 -3.11
N PRO A 82 9.18 4.02 -4.09
CA PRO A 82 8.67 5.35 -4.36
C PRO A 82 7.92 5.86 -3.12
N PHE A 83 8.20 7.10 -2.75
CA PHE A 83 7.64 7.74 -1.57
C PHE A 83 6.91 9.01 -1.96
N LEU A 84 5.62 9.05 -1.68
CA LEU A 84 4.81 10.24 -1.94
C LEU A 84 4.87 11.23 -0.76
N GLY A 85 4.88 10.73 0.46
CA GLY A 85 4.95 11.55 1.67
C GLY A 85 3.61 12.12 2.10
N VAL A 86 2.56 11.30 2.08
CA VAL A 86 1.21 11.67 2.51
C VAL A 86 0.67 10.70 3.56
N ARG A 87 -0.19 11.20 4.45
CA ARG A 87 -1.11 10.40 5.26
C ARG A 87 -2.47 10.45 4.61
N TYR A 88 -3.16 9.32 4.57
CA TYR A 88 -4.42 9.22 3.85
C TYR A 88 -5.30 8.08 4.36
N ILE A 89 -6.58 8.20 4.09
CA ILE A 89 -7.53 7.10 4.19
C ILE A 89 -8.03 6.75 2.79
N VAL A 90 -8.24 5.45 2.53
CA VAL A 90 -8.87 5.02 1.28
C VAL A 90 -10.37 5.14 1.46
N LEU A 91 -11.00 5.87 0.53
CA LEU A 91 -12.44 6.08 0.54
C LEU A 91 -13.20 4.82 0.11
N ASN A 92 -14.35 4.65 0.70
CA ASN A 92 -15.38 3.72 0.31
C ASN A 92 -16.76 4.39 0.46
N LYS A 93 -17.79 3.69 0.04
CA LYS A 93 -19.16 4.21 0.06
C LYS A 93 -19.61 4.68 1.46
N GLU A 94 -19.32 3.89 2.49
CA GLU A 94 -19.70 4.22 3.86
C GLU A 94 -19.04 5.51 4.36
N ILE A 95 -17.72 5.64 4.16
CA ILE A 95 -16.95 6.84 4.54
C ILE A 95 -17.45 8.06 3.76
N ALA A 96 -17.72 7.89 2.47
CA ALA A 96 -18.17 8.97 1.62
C ALA A 96 -19.56 9.49 2.04
N GLU A 97 -20.52 8.60 2.33
CA GLU A 97 -21.86 8.95 2.79
C GLU A 97 -21.83 9.64 4.16
N GLN A 98 -21.06 9.10 5.14
CA GLN A 98 -20.95 9.67 6.48
C GLN A 98 -20.37 11.08 6.47
N ASN A 99 -19.42 11.36 5.57
CA ASN A 99 -18.72 12.63 5.46
C ASN A 99 -19.23 13.53 4.34
N LYS A 100 -20.31 13.14 3.64
CA LYS A 100 -20.90 13.87 2.50
C LYS A 100 -19.87 14.22 1.42
N LEU A 101 -18.98 13.27 1.13
CA LEU A 101 -17.95 13.46 0.11
C LEU A 101 -18.56 13.26 -1.29
N PRO A 102 -18.05 13.98 -2.30
CA PRO A 102 -18.60 13.90 -3.67
C PRO A 102 -18.24 12.63 -4.43
N VAL A 103 -17.34 11.82 -3.89
CA VAL A 103 -16.85 10.56 -4.48
C VAL A 103 -16.68 9.49 -3.41
N ASP A 104 -16.89 8.23 -3.78
CA ASP A 104 -16.82 7.07 -2.89
C ASP A 104 -15.54 6.21 -3.11
N TYR A 105 -14.57 6.76 -3.83
CA TYR A 105 -13.27 6.15 -4.09
C TYR A 105 -12.16 7.20 -4.05
N GLY A 106 -10.92 6.74 -3.99
CA GLY A 106 -9.74 7.60 -3.92
C GLY A 106 -9.03 7.52 -2.58
N ALA A 107 -7.93 8.25 -2.46
CA ALA A 107 -7.18 8.44 -1.23
C ALA A 107 -7.39 9.87 -0.73
N LEU A 108 -8.16 10.06 0.32
CA LEU A 108 -8.35 11.35 0.99
C LEU A 108 -7.11 11.65 1.83
N ILE A 109 -6.44 12.75 1.51
CA ILE A 109 -5.25 13.23 2.23
C ILE A 109 -5.69 13.92 3.51
N ILE A 110 -5.40 13.27 4.64
CA ILE A 110 -5.80 13.75 5.97
C ILE A 110 -4.78 13.34 7.02
N ARG A 111 -4.58 14.18 8.03
CA ARG A 111 -3.75 13.84 9.20
C ARG A 111 -4.41 12.78 10.06
N GLU A 112 -3.63 11.90 10.68
CA GLU A 112 -4.15 10.87 11.58
C GLU A 112 -4.36 11.40 12.99
N ARG A 113 -3.51 12.35 13.42
CA ARG A 113 -3.54 12.92 14.78
C ARG A 113 -3.39 14.43 14.75
N LEU A 114 -3.94 15.08 15.78
CA LEU A 114 -3.70 16.51 16.02
C LEU A 114 -2.21 16.77 16.22
N GLY A 115 -1.67 17.79 15.52
CA GLY A 115 -0.24 18.12 15.54
C GLY A 115 0.60 17.45 14.47
N GLU A 116 0.06 16.48 13.72
CA GLU A 116 0.73 15.90 12.56
C GLU A 116 0.35 16.65 11.27
N THR A 117 1.20 16.53 10.26
CA THR A 117 0.91 17.05 8.91
C THR A 117 0.39 15.95 8.02
N ALA A 118 -0.65 16.22 7.24
CA ALA A 118 -1.17 15.28 6.23
C ALA A 118 -0.17 15.07 5.09
N VAL A 119 0.60 16.12 4.76
CA VAL A 119 1.67 16.09 3.74
C VAL A 119 3.00 16.36 4.41
N VAL A 120 3.97 15.49 4.19
CA VAL A 120 5.32 15.63 4.77
C VAL A 120 6.07 16.73 4.02
N LYS A 121 6.56 17.73 4.75
CA LYS A 121 7.31 18.85 4.17
C LYS A 121 8.56 18.37 3.41
N GLY A 122 8.76 18.89 2.20
CA GLY A 122 9.86 18.51 1.31
C GLY A 122 9.68 17.17 0.60
N SER A 123 8.55 16.47 0.81
CA SER A 123 8.24 15.22 0.11
C SER A 123 7.83 15.46 -1.34
N THR A 124 7.72 14.37 -2.09
CA THR A 124 7.18 14.36 -3.45
C THR A 124 5.81 15.04 -3.54
N ALA A 125 4.91 14.75 -2.60
CA ALA A 125 3.58 15.35 -2.56
C ALA A 125 3.62 16.85 -2.30
N ASP A 126 4.46 17.30 -1.38
CA ASP A 126 4.65 18.72 -1.06
C ASP A 126 5.16 19.50 -2.28
N LYS A 127 6.19 18.99 -2.96
CA LYS A 127 6.75 19.55 -4.19
C LYS A 127 5.74 19.59 -5.33
N ALA A 128 4.89 18.58 -5.43
CA ALA A 128 3.82 18.51 -6.43
C ALA A 128 2.62 19.40 -6.09
N GLY A 129 2.58 20.00 -4.89
CA GLY A 129 1.49 20.85 -4.45
C GLY A 129 0.23 20.12 -4.02
N ILE A 130 0.35 18.85 -3.60
CA ILE A 130 -0.73 18.10 -2.95
C ILE A 130 -0.96 18.70 -1.56
N LYS A 131 -2.22 18.85 -1.18
CA LYS A 131 -2.64 19.49 0.07
C LYS A 131 -3.52 18.56 0.91
N GLU A 132 -3.63 18.90 2.19
CA GLU A 132 -4.64 18.27 3.05
C GLU A 132 -6.05 18.51 2.48
N PHE A 133 -6.90 17.51 2.57
CA PHE A 133 -8.24 17.40 2.00
C PHE A 133 -8.32 17.20 0.48
N ASP A 134 -7.20 17.07 -0.23
CA ASP A 134 -7.23 16.55 -1.58
C ASP A 134 -7.64 15.08 -1.56
N ILE A 135 -8.36 14.65 -2.60
CA ILE A 135 -8.63 13.24 -2.84
C ILE A 135 -7.87 12.82 -4.10
N ILE A 136 -6.87 11.94 -3.96
CA ILE A 136 -6.19 11.37 -5.12
C ILE A 136 -7.10 10.31 -5.71
N LEU A 137 -7.65 10.57 -6.91
CA LEU A 137 -8.59 9.70 -7.61
C LEU A 137 -7.87 8.63 -8.43
N GLU A 138 -6.84 9.06 -9.18
CA GLU A 138 -6.11 8.22 -10.13
C GLU A 138 -4.63 8.57 -10.15
N ILE A 139 -3.79 7.58 -10.43
CA ILE A 139 -2.35 7.72 -10.65
C ILE A 139 -2.00 6.94 -11.91
N GLY A 140 -1.46 7.62 -12.94
CA GLY A 140 -1.12 7.01 -14.22
C GLY A 140 -2.32 6.31 -14.89
N GLY A 141 -3.54 6.85 -14.71
CA GLY A 141 -4.77 6.27 -15.23
C GLY A 141 -5.37 5.14 -14.38
N GLU A 142 -4.69 4.71 -13.31
CA GLU A 142 -5.21 3.69 -12.40
C GLU A 142 -5.99 4.31 -11.23
N LYS A 143 -7.25 3.90 -11.07
CA LYS A 143 -8.10 4.33 -9.97
C LYS A 143 -7.62 3.83 -8.63
N ILE A 144 -7.65 4.71 -7.64
CA ILE A 144 -7.38 4.37 -6.24
C ILE A 144 -8.67 3.88 -5.60
N THR A 145 -8.66 2.65 -5.10
CA THR A 145 -9.80 2.00 -4.47
C THR A 145 -9.33 1.14 -3.31
N GLU A 146 -10.26 0.58 -2.52
CA GLU A 146 -9.89 -0.40 -1.47
C GLU A 146 -9.18 -1.63 -2.03
N LYS A 147 -9.53 -2.08 -3.24
CA LYS A 147 -8.87 -3.22 -3.91
C LYS A 147 -7.53 -2.84 -4.52
N ASN A 148 -7.35 -1.57 -4.88
CA ASN A 148 -6.14 -1.04 -5.49
C ASN A 148 -5.70 0.25 -4.74
N PRO A 149 -5.20 0.13 -3.49
CA PRO A 149 -4.87 1.27 -2.66
C PRO A 149 -3.66 2.03 -3.17
N LEU A 150 -3.54 3.30 -2.78
CA LEU A 150 -2.49 4.23 -3.19
C LEU A 150 -1.08 3.62 -3.15
N ALA A 151 -0.73 2.95 -2.04
CA ALA A 151 0.59 2.36 -1.87
C ALA A 151 0.89 1.27 -2.92
N ASN A 152 -0.12 0.47 -3.31
CA ASN A 152 0.05 -0.57 -4.30
C ASN A 152 0.20 0.01 -5.71
N VAL A 153 -0.55 1.07 -6.02
CA VAL A 153 -0.45 1.74 -7.32
C VAL A 153 0.91 2.40 -7.47
N LEU A 154 1.38 3.11 -6.44
CA LEU A 154 2.70 3.75 -6.46
C LEU A 154 3.85 2.76 -6.71
N GLN A 155 3.77 1.53 -6.18
CA GLN A 155 4.81 0.52 -6.36
C GLN A 155 4.97 0.02 -7.80
N LYS A 156 4.02 0.33 -8.71
CA LYS A 156 4.09 -0.05 -10.11
C LYS A 156 5.01 0.86 -10.93
N PHE A 157 5.31 2.05 -10.40
CA PHE A 157 6.10 3.07 -11.06
C PHE A 157 7.54 3.12 -10.55
N GLU A 158 8.44 3.71 -11.33
CA GLU A 158 9.85 3.83 -10.98
C GLU A 158 10.15 5.20 -10.32
N ILE A 159 11.23 5.23 -9.55
CA ILE A 159 11.76 6.48 -8.99
C ILE A 159 12.32 7.33 -10.13
N GLY A 160 11.99 8.63 -10.13
CA GLY A 160 12.31 9.57 -11.21
C GLY A 160 11.26 9.61 -12.33
N GLU A 161 10.28 8.72 -12.31
CA GLU A 161 9.19 8.73 -13.28
C GLU A 161 8.24 9.89 -13.02
N LYS A 162 7.82 10.59 -14.10
CA LYS A 162 6.83 11.66 -14.05
C LYS A 162 5.47 11.10 -14.42
N ILE A 163 4.55 11.13 -13.46
CA ILE A 163 3.26 10.47 -13.55
C ILE A 163 2.15 11.49 -13.37
N ASP A 164 1.09 11.32 -14.13
CA ASP A 164 -0.10 12.16 -14.00
C ASP A 164 -0.96 11.65 -12.82
N PHE A 165 -1.22 12.54 -11.86
CA PHE A 165 -2.13 12.34 -10.76
C PHE A 165 -3.40 13.13 -11.02
N LYS A 166 -4.55 12.47 -11.01
CA LYS A 166 -5.84 13.12 -11.00
C LYS A 166 -6.31 13.25 -9.57
N ILE A 167 -6.51 14.47 -9.11
CA ILE A 167 -6.98 14.78 -7.77
C ILE A 167 -8.29 15.55 -7.80
N LEU A 168 -9.07 15.42 -6.75
CA LEU A 168 -10.23 16.25 -6.50
C LEU A 168 -9.89 17.22 -5.36
N ARG A 169 -9.95 18.52 -5.64
CA ARG A 169 -9.72 19.60 -4.69
C ARG A 169 -10.89 20.57 -4.74
N GLU A 170 -11.55 20.80 -3.61
CA GLU A 170 -12.70 21.72 -3.49
C GLU A 170 -13.77 21.48 -4.58
N GLY A 171 -14.06 20.22 -4.85
CA GLY A 171 -15.05 19.79 -5.84
C GLY A 171 -14.60 19.88 -7.31
N LYS A 172 -13.35 20.26 -7.59
CA LYS A 172 -12.80 20.37 -8.95
C LYS A 172 -11.73 19.31 -9.19
N GLU A 173 -11.79 18.65 -10.35
CA GLU A 173 -10.72 17.76 -10.80
C GLU A 173 -9.51 18.59 -11.27
N ILE A 174 -8.32 18.22 -10.81
CA ILE A 174 -7.03 18.84 -11.16
C ILE A 174 -6.07 17.71 -11.54
N ASN A 175 -5.31 17.93 -12.60
CA ASN A 175 -4.22 17.03 -12.97
C ASN A 175 -2.88 17.63 -12.54
N LEU A 176 -2.10 16.84 -11.81
CA LEU A 176 -0.76 17.20 -11.35
C LEU A 176 0.26 16.25 -11.97
N LYS A 177 1.39 16.78 -12.45
CA LYS A 177 2.55 15.95 -12.82
C LYS A 177 3.45 15.78 -11.60
N VAL A 178 3.63 14.54 -11.18
CA VAL A 178 4.37 14.19 -9.97
C VAL A 178 5.59 13.35 -10.36
N GLU A 179 6.78 13.80 -10.00
CA GLU A 179 8.02 13.05 -10.17
C GLU A 179 8.31 12.26 -8.87
N LEU A 180 8.27 10.93 -8.95
CA LEU A 180 8.45 10.08 -7.77
C LEU A 180 9.88 10.12 -7.27
N GLU A 181 10.04 10.30 -5.96
CA GLU A 181 11.33 10.28 -5.27
C GLU A 181 11.45 9.05 -4.36
N GLU A 182 12.70 8.69 -4.03
CA GLU A 182 12.99 7.66 -3.03
C GLU A 182 12.70 8.21 -1.63
N LYS A 183 12.19 7.38 -0.73
CA LYS A 183 12.12 7.71 0.70
C LYS A 183 13.53 7.89 1.22
N LYS A 184 13.86 9.10 1.67
CA LYS A 184 15.13 9.41 2.35
C LYS A 184 15.12 8.88 3.77
#